data_f7cafc36b20ce2e4b5ca4607ffaf8407
#
_entry.id   f7cafc36b20ce2e4b5ca4607ffaf8407
#
_cell.length_a   1.000
_cell.length_b   1.000
_cell.length_c   1.000
_cell.angle_alpha   90.00
_cell.angle_beta   90.00
_cell.angle_gamma   90.00
#
_symmetry.space_group_name_H-M   'P 1'
#
loop_
_entity.id
_entity.type
_entity.pdbx_description
1 polymer ?
#
loop_
_entity_poly.entity_id
_entity_poly.type
_entity_poly.pdbx_seq_one_letter_code
_entity_poly.pdbx_strand_id
1 'polypeptide(L)'
;IAGYTEYEKMEIAKNHLIPKQLKEHGLKKTQVQFKEEAISDLIRYYTREAGVRTLERTVATVCRKAAKIIVSGEKKKVTITSKVLSNMLGKHRFRYGQAETENQVGIATGLAYTTVGGDTLQIEVSLTLGKGKLQLTGKLGDVMKESAQTALSYVRSLTEKLGIDAEYFEQHDLHIHVPEGAVPKDGPSAGITIATAVVSAILNKPIKREVGMTGEITLRGRVLPIGGLKEKSLSAHRAGLETIIIPKDNERDIDDIPEAIREQLT
;
A
#
# COMPACT_ATOMS: atom_id res chain seq x y z
N ILE A 1 -0.66 -19.76 1.91
CA ILE A 1 -0.28 -19.31 3.25
C ILE A 1 -0.12 -17.81 3.15
N ALA A 2 -0.88 -17.07 3.95
CA ALA A 2 -0.76 -15.62 4.05
C ALA A 2 0.65 -15.23 4.50
N GLY A 3 1.16 -14.10 4.01
CA GLY A 3 2.44 -13.57 4.45
C GLY A 3 2.37 -13.00 5.87
N TYR A 4 3.53 -12.81 6.50
CA TYR A 4 3.60 -12.12 7.79
C TYR A 4 3.31 -10.63 7.62
N THR A 5 2.53 -10.09 8.55
CA THR A 5 2.32 -8.64 8.69
C THR A 5 3.62 -7.95 9.15
N GLU A 6 3.69 -6.63 9.01
CA GLU A 6 4.84 -5.87 9.50
C GLU A 6 5.05 -6.04 11.00
N TYR A 7 3.96 -6.08 11.79
CA TYR A 7 4.02 -6.34 13.22
C TYR A 7 4.60 -7.72 13.53
N GLU A 8 4.09 -8.76 12.87
CA GLU A 8 4.61 -10.12 13.03
C GLU A 8 6.09 -10.22 12.62
N LYS A 9 6.50 -9.56 11.53
CA LYS A 9 7.92 -9.48 11.12
C LYS A 9 8.78 -8.79 12.16
N MET A 10 8.27 -7.73 12.81
CA MET A 10 8.95 -7.01 13.88
C MET A 10 9.22 -7.95 15.06
N GLU A 11 8.20 -8.68 15.51
CA GLU A 11 8.33 -9.64 16.62
C GLU A 11 9.26 -10.81 16.27
N ILE A 12 9.16 -11.36 15.05
CA ILE A 12 10.06 -12.40 14.55
C ILE A 12 11.51 -11.88 14.50
N ALA A 13 11.72 -10.65 14.03
CA ALA A 13 13.05 -10.05 13.97
C ALA A 13 13.67 -9.89 15.36
N LYS A 14 12.92 -9.33 16.33
CA LYS A 14 13.38 -9.11 17.71
C LYS A 14 13.69 -10.41 18.43
N ASN A 15 12.75 -11.36 18.36
CA ASN A 15 12.79 -12.54 19.22
C ASN A 15 13.60 -13.70 18.62
N HIS A 16 13.75 -13.75 17.29
CA HIS A 16 14.36 -14.89 16.61
C HIS A 16 15.51 -14.50 15.68
N LEU A 17 15.32 -13.61 14.70
CA LEU A 17 16.32 -13.38 13.66
C LEU A 17 17.56 -12.67 14.18
N ILE A 18 17.38 -11.58 14.93
CA ILE A 18 18.51 -10.80 15.49
C ILE A 18 19.33 -11.64 16.47
N PRO A 19 18.73 -12.32 17.48
CA PRO A 19 19.49 -13.19 18.36
C PRO A 19 20.25 -14.29 17.64
N LYS A 20 19.63 -14.94 16.65
CA LYS A 20 20.27 -15.96 15.81
C LYS A 20 21.47 -15.39 15.07
N GLN A 21 21.30 -14.27 14.37
CA GLN A 21 22.34 -13.67 13.56
C GLN A 21 23.50 -13.09 14.41
N LEU A 22 23.22 -12.56 15.58
CA LEU A 22 24.28 -12.18 16.53
C LEU A 22 25.13 -13.38 16.93
N LYS A 23 24.50 -14.49 17.29
CA LYS A 23 25.20 -15.73 17.66
C LYS A 23 26.04 -16.30 16.51
N GLU A 24 25.49 -16.36 15.30
CA GLU A 24 26.17 -16.86 14.10
C GLU A 24 27.41 -16.02 13.71
N HIS A 25 27.40 -14.73 14.06
CA HIS A 25 28.52 -13.81 13.80
C HIS A 25 29.43 -13.58 15.01
N GLY A 26 29.30 -14.38 16.08
CA GLY A 26 30.14 -14.28 17.28
C GLY A 26 29.96 -12.98 18.09
N LEU A 27 28.81 -12.32 17.94
CA LEU A 27 28.50 -11.06 18.60
C LEU A 27 27.66 -11.25 19.85
N LYS A 28 27.98 -10.49 20.91
CA LYS A 28 27.17 -10.47 22.15
C LYS A 28 26.08 -9.41 22.03
N LYS A 29 24.90 -9.66 22.63
CA LYS A 29 23.82 -8.67 22.75
C LYS A 29 24.26 -7.34 23.38
N THR A 30 25.30 -7.37 24.22
CA THR A 30 25.89 -6.17 24.83
C THR A 30 26.76 -5.36 23.86
N GLN A 31 27.22 -5.97 22.76
CA GLN A 31 28.06 -5.33 21.76
C GLN A 31 27.26 -4.71 20.62
N VAL A 32 26.14 -5.34 20.24
CA VAL A 32 25.28 -4.86 19.15
C VAL A 32 23.85 -4.83 19.61
N GLN A 33 23.24 -3.65 19.50
CA GLN A 33 21.83 -3.42 19.86
C GLN A 33 21.09 -2.81 18.66
N PHE A 34 19.95 -3.40 18.30
CA PHE A 34 19.05 -2.85 17.31
C PHE A 34 17.98 -2.01 18.00
N LYS A 35 17.82 -0.77 17.56
CA LYS A 35 16.69 0.06 17.95
C LYS A 35 15.45 -0.34 17.16
N GLU A 36 14.26 -0.18 17.75
CA GLU A 36 12.99 -0.55 17.10
C GLU A 36 12.79 0.17 15.77
N GLU A 37 13.12 1.45 15.72
CA GLU A 37 13.09 2.24 14.49
C GLU A 37 13.94 1.62 13.36
N ALA A 38 15.12 1.09 13.68
CA ALA A 38 15.99 0.44 12.70
C ALA A 38 15.41 -0.90 12.22
N ILE A 39 14.75 -1.65 13.09
CA ILE A 39 14.06 -2.90 12.70
C ILE A 39 12.87 -2.58 11.78
N SER A 40 12.10 -1.55 12.12
CA SER A 40 11.02 -1.06 11.27
C SER A 40 11.54 -0.63 9.89
N ASP A 41 12.65 0.11 9.83
CA ASP A 41 13.29 0.53 8.59
C ASP A 41 13.79 -0.65 7.76
N LEU A 42 14.36 -1.69 8.39
CA LEU A 42 14.76 -2.93 7.71
C LEU A 42 13.56 -3.57 6.99
N ILE A 43 12.44 -3.67 7.68
CA ILE A 43 11.21 -4.27 7.15
C ILE A 43 10.63 -3.40 6.03
N ARG A 44 10.54 -2.10 6.24
CA ARG A 44 9.87 -1.15 5.34
C ARG A 44 10.69 -0.80 4.12
N TYR A 45 11.97 -0.51 4.30
CA TYR A 45 12.76 0.14 3.25
C TYR A 45 13.85 -0.74 2.64
N TYR A 46 14.18 -1.87 3.26
CA TYR A 46 15.26 -2.73 2.78
C TYR A 46 14.80 -4.13 2.38
N THR A 47 13.53 -4.50 2.70
CA THR A 47 12.94 -5.80 2.33
C THR A 47 11.55 -5.64 1.72
N ARG A 48 11.21 -6.53 0.78
CA ARG A 48 9.86 -6.63 0.19
C ARG A 48 9.59 -8.10 -0.09
N GLU A 49 8.90 -8.76 0.84
CA GLU A 49 8.64 -10.20 0.78
C GLU A 49 7.45 -10.58 1.68
N ALA A 50 6.78 -11.68 1.37
CA ALA A 50 5.73 -12.24 2.22
C ALA A 50 6.27 -12.86 3.51
N GLY A 51 7.40 -13.54 3.44
CA GLY A 51 8.10 -14.17 4.57
C GLY A 51 9.12 -13.26 5.23
N VAL A 52 10.16 -13.86 5.81
CA VAL A 52 11.24 -13.19 6.55
C VAL A 52 12.65 -13.58 6.10
N ARG A 53 12.79 -14.29 4.96
CA ARG A 53 14.10 -14.76 4.49
C ARG A 53 15.03 -13.62 4.08
N THR A 54 14.51 -12.64 3.35
CA THR A 54 15.30 -11.47 2.94
C THR A 54 15.61 -10.58 4.15
N LEU A 55 14.67 -10.47 5.09
CA LEU A 55 14.87 -9.78 6.36
C LEU A 55 16.01 -10.43 7.16
N GLU A 56 16.03 -11.74 7.30
CA GLU A 56 17.11 -12.47 7.96
C GLU A 56 18.47 -12.22 7.29
N ARG A 57 18.54 -12.33 5.96
CA ARG A 57 19.76 -12.04 5.19
C ARG A 57 20.25 -10.59 5.35
N THR A 58 19.31 -9.66 5.45
CA THR A 58 19.64 -8.24 5.64
C THR A 58 20.15 -7.98 7.05
N VAL A 59 19.53 -8.59 8.07
CA VAL A 59 20.02 -8.57 9.46
C VAL A 59 21.42 -9.19 9.54
N ALA A 60 21.67 -10.33 8.88
CA ALA A 60 22.98 -10.94 8.79
C ALA A 60 24.03 -10.01 8.19
N THR A 61 23.66 -9.23 7.16
CA THR A 61 24.55 -8.25 6.55
C THR A 61 24.90 -7.11 7.52
N VAL A 62 23.93 -6.64 8.29
CA VAL A 62 24.18 -5.63 9.35
C VAL A 62 25.07 -6.19 10.44
N CYS A 63 24.84 -7.42 10.89
CA CYS A 63 25.66 -8.08 11.89
C CYS A 63 27.12 -8.24 11.42
N ARG A 64 27.36 -8.66 10.16
CA ARG A 64 28.73 -8.74 9.60
C ARG A 64 29.44 -7.38 9.59
N LYS A 65 28.73 -6.30 9.21
CA LYS A 65 29.31 -4.95 9.22
C LYS A 65 29.59 -4.46 10.63
N ALA A 66 28.72 -4.74 11.59
CA ALA A 66 28.93 -4.44 12.99
C ALA A 66 30.13 -5.23 13.57
N ALA A 67 30.24 -6.52 13.22
CA ALA A 67 31.38 -7.35 13.62
C ALA A 67 32.72 -6.77 13.11
N LYS A 68 32.75 -6.32 11.84
CA LYS A 68 33.95 -5.66 11.27
C LYS A 68 34.37 -4.45 12.11
N ILE A 69 33.43 -3.55 12.45
CA ILE A 69 33.68 -2.34 13.25
C ILE A 69 34.23 -2.68 14.65
N ILE A 70 33.73 -3.76 15.26
CA ILE A 70 34.14 -4.18 16.59
C ILE A 70 35.53 -4.82 16.54
N VAL A 71 35.78 -5.70 15.55
CA VAL A 71 37.07 -6.40 15.41
C VAL A 71 38.19 -5.45 14.99
N SER A 72 37.88 -4.44 14.15
CA SER A 72 38.87 -3.40 13.80
C SER A 72 39.22 -2.47 14.97
N GLY A 73 38.54 -2.57 16.09
CA GLY A 73 38.79 -1.73 17.27
C GLY A 73 38.22 -0.31 17.17
N GLU A 74 37.49 0.03 16.08
CA GLU A 74 36.89 1.34 15.91
C GLU A 74 35.85 1.63 17.01
N LYS A 75 35.06 0.61 17.40
CA LYS A 75 34.08 0.74 18.49
C LYS A 75 33.98 -0.57 19.27
N LYS A 76 33.79 -0.48 20.58
CA LYS A 76 33.47 -1.63 21.47
C LYS A 76 32.00 -2.02 21.43
N LYS A 77 31.13 -1.08 21.05
CA LYS A 77 29.68 -1.23 20.95
C LYS A 77 29.14 -0.54 19.70
N VAL A 78 28.14 -1.16 19.07
CA VAL A 78 27.44 -0.59 17.90
C VAL A 78 25.93 -0.61 18.18
N THR A 79 25.33 0.57 18.21
CA THR A 79 23.87 0.71 18.28
C THR A 79 23.34 0.95 16.88
N ILE A 80 22.50 0.06 16.40
CA ILE A 80 21.88 0.15 15.08
C ILE A 80 20.63 1.04 15.17
N THR A 81 20.79 2.26 14.69
CA THR A 81 19.71 3.26 14.50
C THR A 81 19.41 3.38 13.01
N SER A 82 18.35 4.08 12.63
CA SER A 82 18.02 4.37 11.23
C SER A 82 19.21 4.99 10.47
N LYS A 83 19.93 5.92 11.09
CA LYS A 83 21.13 6.56 10.51
C LYS A 83 22.29 5.56 10.30
N VAL A 84 22.55 4.73 11.29
CA VAL A 84 23.61 3.70 11.19
C VAL A 84 23.24 2.66 10.13
N LEU A 85 21.97 2.27 10.09
CA LEU A 85 21.45 1.35 9.10
C LEU A 85 21.62 1.87 7.67
N SER A 86 21.29 3.16 7.44
CA SER A 86 21.49 3.83 6.15
C SER A 86 22.98 3.87 5.74
N ASN A 87 23.89 4.11 6.68
CA ASN A 87 25.33 4.06 6.41
C ASN A 87 25.80 2.62 6.06
N MET A 88 25.19 1.61 6.66
CA MET A 88 25.55 0.21 6.42
C MET A 88 24.96 -0.35 5.14
N LEU A 89 23.70 -0.04 4.81
CA LEU A 89 22.96 -0.66 3.71
C LEU A 89 22.78 0.25 2.49
N GLY A 90 23.09 1.54 2.63
CA GLY A 90 22.90 2.55 1.60
C GLY A 90 21.49 3.13 1.60
N LYS A 91 21.09 3.74 0.48
CA LYS A 91 19.77 4.36 0.32
C LYS A 91 18.65 3.31 0.46
N HIS A 92 17.47 3.77 0.88
CA HIS A 92 16.26 2.97 0.90
C HIS A 92 16.03 2.32 -0.47
N ARG A 93 15.79 1.01 -0.48
CA ARG A 93 15.55 0.23 -1.70
C ARG A 93 14.10 0.25 -2.14
N PHE A 94 13.20 0.35 -1.17
CA PHE A 94 11.76 0.36 -1.38
C PHE A 94 11.18 1.64 -0.79
N ARG A 95 10.11 2.12 -1.41
CA ARG A 95 9.24 3.15 -0.87
C ARG A 95 7.85 2.55 -0.83
N TYR A 96 7.15 2.76 0.25
CA TYR A 96 5.73 2.45 0.30
C TYR A 96 4.94 3.68 -0.18
N GLY A 97 3.77 3.42 -0.76
CA GLY A 97 2.82 4.48 -1.10
C GLY A 97 2.59 5.38 0.12
N GLN A 98 2.68 6.67 -0.09
CA GLN A 98 2.28 7.68 0.90
C GLN A 98 0.93 8.22 0.47
N ALA A 99 0.05 8.50 1.44
CA ALA A 99 -1.15 9.25 1.15
C ALA A 99 -0.78 10.60 0.53
N GLU A 100 -1.65 11.11 -0.33
CA GLU A 100 -1.48 12.45 -0.90
C GLU A 100 -1.32 13.50 0.20
N THR A 101 -0.62 14.57 -0.09
CA THR A 101 -0.42 15.68 0.85
C THR A 101 -1.61 16.62 0.89
N GLU A 102 -2.43 16.62 -0.16
CA GLU A 102 -3.58 17.51 -0.34
C GLU A 102 -4.78 16.76 -0.91
N ASN A 103 -5.97 17.30 -0.68
CA ASN A 103 -7.21 16.82 -1.30
C ASN A 103 -7.19 17.18 -2.77
N GLN A 104 -7.40 16.23 -3.66
CA GLN A 104 -7.28 16.43 -5.10
C GLN A 104 -8.53 15.94 -5.85
N VAL A 105 -8.83 16.64 -6.95
CA VAL A 105 -9.91 16.26 -7.86
C VAL A 105 -9.42 15.13 -8.77
N GLY A 106 -10.26 14.09 -8.90
CA GLY A 106 -9.96 12.97 -9.79
C GLY A 106 -8.88 12.01 -9.25
N ILE A 107 -8.41 12.19 -8.01
CA ILE A 107 -7.44 11.29 -7.39
C ILE A 107 -8.05 10.60 -6.19
N ALA A 108 -8.05 9.27 -6.19
CA ALA A 108 -8.56 8.44 -5.11
C ALA A 108 -7.53 7.39 -4.68
N THR A 109 -7.49 7.10 -3.39
CA THR A 109 -6.61 6.06 -2.84
C THR A 109 -7.36 4.75 -2.70
N GLY A 110 -6.92 3.74 -3.46
CA GLY A 110 -7.37 2.36 -3.32
C GLY A 110 -6.47 1.56 -2.40
N LEU A 111 -7.00 0.45 -1.90
CA LEU A 111 -6.27 -0.50 -1.08
C LEU A 111 -6.08 -1.81 -1.86
N ALA A 112 -4.83 -2.20 -2.04
CA ALA A 112 -4.44 -3.41 -2.76
C ALA A 112 -3.90 -4.49 -1.82
N TYR A 113 -4.05 -5.73 -2.23
CA TYR A 113 -3.41 -6.88 -1.61
C TYR A 113 -2.53 -7.57 -2.62
N THR A 114 -1.29 -7.84 -2.24
CA THR A 114 -0.28 -8.46 -3.08
C THR A 114 0.33 -9.68 -2.38
N THR A 115 1.08 -10.48 -3.10
CA THR A 115 1.84 -11.62 -2.53
C THR A 115 2.84 -11.21 -1.45
N VAL A 116 3.17 -9.94 -1.35
CA VAL A 116 4.10 -9.39 -0.35
C VAL A 116 3.42 -8.58 0.75
N GLY A 117 2.09 -8.54 0.76
CA GLY A 117 1.26 -7.84 1.74
C GLY A 117 0.36 -6.77 1.14
N GLY A 118 -0.25 -5.96 1.99
CA GLY A 118 -1.07 -4.84 1.56
C GLY A 118 -0.23 -3.66 1.05
N ASP A 119 -0.80 -2.91 0.12
CA ASP A 119 -0.24 -1.68 -0.41
C ASP A 119 -1.35 -0.67 -0.73
N THR A 120 -1.03 0.60 -0.85
CA THR A 120 -1.95 1.62 -1.33
C THR A 120 -1.76 1.82 -2.83
N LEU A 121 -2.83 2.18 -3.50
CA LEU A 121 -2.89 2.32 -4.94
C LEU A 121 -3.57 3.64 -5.28
N GLN A 122 -2.84 4.57 -5.87
CA GLN A 122 -3.46 5.78 -6.39
C GLN A 122 -4.16 5.53 -7.71
N ILE A 123 -5.33 6.12 -7.87
CA ILE A 123 -6.09 6.12 -9.12
C ILE A 123 -6.29 7.57 -9.52
N GLU A 124 -5.74 7.94 -10.66
CA GLU A 124 -5.82 9.26 -11.24
C GLU A 124 -6.79 9.25 -12.42
N VAL A 125 -7.70 10.19 -12.45
CA VAL A 125 -8.67 10.37 -13.53
C VAL A 125 -8.56 11.76 -14.11
N SER A 126 -8.38 11.84 -15.41
CA SER A 126 -8.39 13.08 -16.19
C SER A 126 -9.52 13.05 -17.20
N LEU A 127 -10.22 14.17 -17.31
CA LEU A 127 -11.25 14.43 -18.30
C LEU A 127 -10.77 15.52 -19.26
N THR A 128 -10.93 15.30 -20.54
CA THR A 128 -10.62 16.27 -21.59
C THR A 128 -11.75 16.29 -22.62
N LEU A 129 -11.94 17.43 -23.28
CA LEU A 129 -12.85 17.46 -24.41
C LEU A 129 -12.41 16.44 -25.47
N GLY A 130 -13.34 15.67 -25.99
CA GLY A 130 -13.04 14.58 -26.90
C GLY A 130 -14.26 13.97 -27.56
N LYS A 131 -14.24 12.66 -27.77
CA LYS A 131 -15.30 11.90 -28.48
C LYS A 131 -15.74 10.64 -27.70
N GLY A 132 -15.64 10.67 -26.38
CA GLY A 132 -16.06 9.55 -25.51
C GLY A 132 -15.05 8.42 -25.40
N LYS A 133 -13.77 8.65 -25.72
CA LYS A 133 -12.73 7.62 -25.63
C LYS A 133 -12.35 7.32 -24.19
N LEU A 134 -12.28 6.04 -23.83
CA LEU A 134 -11.68 5.56 -22.59
C LEU A 134 -10.23 5.14 -22.82
N GLN A 135 -9.33 5.72 -22.06
CA GLN A 135 -7.92 5.35 -22.04
C GLN A 135 -7.55 4.80 -20.66
N LEU A 136 -6.90 3.63 -20.63
CA LEU A 136 -6.46 2.98 -19.39
C LEU A 136 -4.95 2.78 -19.46
N THR A 137 -4.22 3.27 -18.46
CA THR A 137 -2.76 3.16 -18.37
C THR A 137 -2.30 2.80 -16.96
N GLY A 138 -1.07 2.31 -16.81
CA GLY A 138 -0.49 1.91 -15.51
C GLY A 138 -0.20 0.42 -15.40
N LYS A 139 -0.07 -0.28 -16.54
CA LYS A 139 0.20 -1.73 -16.62
C LYS A 139 -0.88 -2.56 -15.91
N LEU A 140 -2.13 -2.25 -16.24
CA LEU A 140 -3.29 -2.93 -15.68
C LEU A 140 -3.47 -4.30 -16.32
N GLY A 141 -3.73 -5.31 -15.50
CA GLY A 141 -4.19 -6.62 -15.94
C GLY A 141 -5.63 -6.59 -16.45
N ASP A 142 -6.08 -7.69 -17.03
CA ASP A 142 -7.37 -7.71 -17.73
C ASP A 142 -8.56 -7.59 -16.76
N VAL A 143 -8.48 -8.20 -15.57
CA VAL A 143 -9.53 -8.07 -14.55
C VAL A 143 -9.67 -6.61 -14.08
N MET A 144 -8.57 -5.90 -13.89
CA MET A 144 -8.61 -4.50 -13.49
C MET A 144 -9.13 -3.58 -14.60
N LYS A 145 -8.85 -3.89 -15.87
CA LYS A 145 -9.43 -3.18 -17.02
C LYS A 145 -10.94 -3.37 -17.11
N GLU A 146 -11.43 -4.60 -16.92
CA GLU A 146 -12.85 -4.90 -16.86
C GLU A 146 -13.52 -4.18 -15.68
N SER A 147 -12.88 -4.16 -14.52
CA SER A 147 -13.35 -3.41 -13.35
C SER A 147 -13.48 -1.91 -13.65
N ALA A 148 -12.52 -1.33 -14.36
CA ALA A 148 -12.58 0.08 -14.78
C ALA A 148 -13.74 0.35 -15.76
N GLN A 149 -13.96 -0.55 -16.72
CA GLN A 149 -15.07 -0.47 -17.66
C GLN A 149 -16.44 -0.59 -16.94
N THR A 150 -16.55 -1.50 -15.98
CA THR A 150 -17.75 -1.68 -15.15
C THR A 150 -18.01 -0.44 -14.30
N ALA A 151 -16.98 0.10 -13.65
CA ALA A 151 -17.08 1.35 -12.88
C ALA A 151 -17.57 2.52 -13.74
N LEU A 152 -17.00 2.68 -14.93
CA LEU A 152 -17.42 3.74 -15.86
C LEU A 152 -18.86 3.53 -16.35
N SER A 153 -19.25 2.30 -16.66
CA SER A 153 -20.63 1.98 -17.07
C SER A 153 -21.63 2.31 -15.96
N TYR A 154 -21.29 2.02 -14.72
CA TYR A 154 -22.10 2.40 -13.58
C TYR A 154 -22.20 3.93 -13.43
N VAL A 155 -21.08 4.64 -13.49
CA VAL A 155 -21.08 6.12 -13.39
C VAL A 155 -21.89 6.75 -14.54
N ARG A 156 -21.81 6.22 -15.75
CA ARG A 156 -22.65 6.63 -16.88
C ARG A 156 -24.15 6.47 -16.60
N SER A 157 -24.54 5.46 -15.84
CA SER A 157 -25.94 5.26 -15.45
C SER A 157 -26.44 6.26 -14.39
N LEU A 158 -25.55 7.09 -13.84
CA LEU A 158 -25.84 8.08 -12.82
C LEU A 158 -25.95 9.52 -13.36
N THR A 159 -25.95 9.74 -14.68
CA THR A 159 -25.93 11.07 -15.31
C THR A 159 -26.99 12.00 -14.72
N GLU A 160 -28.26 11.56 -14.62
CA GLU A 160 -29.34 12.33 -14.02
C GLU A 160 -29.05 12.70 -12.54
N LYS A 161 -28.57 11.73 -11.75
CA LYS A 161 -28.22 11.96 -10.33
C LYS A 161 -27.04 12.88 -10.15
N LEU A 162 -26.10 12.88 -11.10
CA LEU A 162 -24.92 13.74 -11.11
C LEU A 162 -25.23 15.14 -11.67
N GLY A 163 -26.42 15.34 -12.26
CA GLY A 163 -26.79 16.61 -12.86
C GLY A 163 -25.97 16.97 -14.10
N ILE A 164 -25.57 15.95 -14.89
CA ILE A 164 -24.81 16.11 -16.13
C ILE A 164 -25.65 15.69 -17.32
N ASP A 165 -25.37 16.28 -18.50
CA ASP A 165 -26.09 15.99 -19.73
C ASP A 165 -25.83 14.54 -20.20
N ALA A 166 -26.82 13.97 -20.92
CA ALA A 166 -26.71 12.62 -21.45
C ALA A 166 -25.52 12.44 -22.39
N GLU A 167 -25.21 13.49 -23.18
CA GLU A 167 -24.09 13.52 -24.13
C GLU A 167 -22.74 13.80 -23.49
N TYR A 168 -22.68 14.04 -22.18
CA TYR A 168 -21.43 14.42 -21.48
C TYR A 168 -20.28 13.48 -21.80
N PHE A 169 -20.53 12.17 -21.73
CA PHE A 169 -19.52 11.15 -21.99
C PHE A 169 -19.15 11.00 -23.47
N GLU A 170 -19.98 11.50 -24.39
CA GLU A 170 -19.68 11.51 -25.82
C GLU A 170 -18.80 12.69 -26.21
N GLN A 171 -18.81 13.75 -25.39
CA GLN A 171 -18.05 14.98 -25.59
C GLN A 171 -16.77 15.05 -24.79
N HIS A 172 -16.50 14.05 -23.93
CA HIS A 172 -15.30 14.00 -23.09
C HIS A 172 -14.59 12.68 -23.22
N ASP A 173 -13.28 12.73 -23.45
CA ASP A 173 -12.39 11.59 -23.31
C ASP A 173 -12.01 11.42 -21.83
N LEU A 174 -11.99 10.18 -21.37
CA LEU A 174 -11.66 9.80 -20.00
C LEU A 174 -10.34 9.02 -20.00
N HIS A 175 -9.37 9.49 -19.23
CA HIS A 175 -8.13 8.77 -19.00
C HIS A 175 -8.04 8.35 -17.53
N ILE A 176 -7.96 7.05 -17.28
CA ILE A 176 -7.71 6.47 -15.96
C ILE A 176 -6.27 5.97 -15.95
N HIS A 177 -5.48 6.52 -15.06
CA HIS A 177 -4.09 6.14 -14.86
C HIS A 177 -3.86 5.61 -13.46
N VAL A 178 -3.08 4.53 -13.37
CA VAL A 178 -2.61 4.01 -12.07
C VAL A 178 -1.08 4.08 -12.08
N PRO A 179 -0.48 5.03 -11.33
CA PRO A 179 0.96 5.24 -11.27
C PRO A 179 1.76 3.98 -10.93
N GLU A 180 3.08 4.11 -10.98
CA GLU A 180 4.04 3.00 -10.81
C GLU A 180 3.92 1.91 -11.90
N GLY A 181 3.99 2.32 -13.16
CA GLY A 181 3.86 1.43 -14.34
C GLY A 181 4.87 0.28 -14.43
N ALA A 182 5.91 0.27 -13.59
CA ALA A 182 6.83 -0.86 -13.48
C ALA A 182 6.22 -2.08 -12.76
N VAL A 183 5.21 -1.85 -11.89
CA VAL A 183 4.54 -2.89 -11.11
C VAL A 183 3.22 -3.27 -11.79
N PRO A 184 3.02 -4.53 -12.21
CA PRO A 184 1.74 -5.01 -12.71
C PRO A 184 0.68 -4.92 -11.62
N LYS A 185 -0.52 -4.47 -12.00
CA LYS A 185 -1.68 -4.33 -11.10
C LYS A 185 -2.86 -5.04 -11.71
N ASP A 186 -3.49 -5.90 -10.94
CA ASP A 186 -4.67 -6.63 -11.38
C ASP A 186 -5.65 -6.88 -10.22
N GLY A 187 -6.89 -7.19 -10.56
CA GLY A 187 -7.95 -7.52 -9.62
C GLY A 187 -9.14 -6.56 -9.66
N PRO A 188 -10.32 -6.99 -9.17
CA PRO A 188 -11.57 -6.23 -9.26
C PRO A 188 -11.76 -5.22 -8.13
N SER A 189 -10.99 -5.30 -7.04
CA SER A 189 -11.26 -4.57 -5.79
C SER A 189 -10.99 -3.05 -5.87
N ALA A 190 -10.49 -2.54 -6.99
CA ALA A 190 -10.34 -1.12 -7.25
C ALA A 190 -11.60 -0.45 -7.85
N GLY A 191 -12.66 -1.21 -8.13
CA GLY A 191 -13.83 -0.72 -8.85
C GLY A 191 -14.49 0.49 -8.20
N ILE A 192 -14.74 0.44 -6.89
CA ILE A 192 -15.34 1.58 -6.17
C ILE A 192 -14.40 2.80 -6.15
N THR A 193 -13.09 2.58 -6.06
CA THR A 193 -12.10 3.66 -6.07
C THR A 193 -12.08 4.35 -7.44
N ILE A 194 -12.13 3.57 -8.52
CA ILE A 194 -12.21 4.10 -9.89
C ILE A 194 -13.50 4.90 -10.08
N ALA A 195 -14.65 4.34 -9.68
CA ALA A 195 -15.93 5.04 -9.78
C ALA A 195 -15.93 6.37 -9.01
N THR A 196 -15.36 6.39 -7.80
CA THR A 196 -15.24 7.59 -6.98
C THR A 196 -14.33 8.64 -7.62
N ALA A 197 -13.19 8.23 -8.16
CA ALA A 197 -12.28 9.14 -8.87
C ALA A 197 -12.92 9.73 -10.14
N VAL A 198 -13.68 8.94 -10.89
CA VAL A 198 -14.43 9.40 -12.07
C VAL A 198 -15.49 10.42 -11.68
N VAL A 199 -16.29 10.13 -10.65
CA VAL A 199 -17.32 11.07 -10.15
C VAL A 199 -16.69 12.35 -9.64
N SER A 200 -15.57 12.27 -8.93
CA SER A 200 -14.81 13.44 -8.46
C SER A 200 -14.36 14.33 -9.63
N ALA A 201 -13.80 13.72 -10.67
CA ALA A 201 -13.35 14.44 -11.86
C ALA A 201 -14.53 15.12 -12.59
N ILE A 202 -15.67 14.44 -12.75
CA ILE A 202 -16.88 14.98 -13.39
C ILE A 202 -17.42 16.17 -12.61
N LEU A 203 -17.55 16.03 -11.28
CA LEU A 203 -18.13 17.05 -10.43
C LEU A 203 -17.14 18.15 -10.03
N ASN A 204 -15.88 18.01 -10.42
CA ASN A 204 -14.78 18.89 -9.98
C ASN A 204 -14.74 19.05 -8.45
N LYS A 205 -14.98 17.96 -7.69
CA LYS A 205 -14.96 17.95 -6.23
C LYS A 205 -13.78 17.10 -5.74
N PRO A 206 -12.90 17.64 -4.87
CA PRO A 206 -11.74 16.92 -4.38
C PRO A 206 -12.14 15.76 -3.48
N ILE A 207 -11.36 14.70 -3.52
CA ILE A 207 -11.45 13.56 -2.62
C ILE A 207 -10.53 13.82 -1.43
N LYS A 208 -10.96 13.46 -0.25
CA LYS A 208 -10.17 13.57 0.97
C LYS A 208 -8.96 12.65 0.92
N ARG A 209 -7.78 13.20 1.12
CA ARG A 209 -6.49 12.49 1.06
C ARG A 209 -6.34 11.39 2.13
N GLU A 210 -7.00 11.59 3.28
CA GLU A 210 -6.96 10.65 4.40
C GLU A 210 -7.89 9.44 4.24
N VAL A 211 -8.65 9.36 3.13
CA VAL A 211 -9.61 8.29 2.86
C VAL A 211 -9.05 7.30 1.85
N GLY A 212 -9.01 6.03 2.23
CA GLY A 212 -8.76 4.91 1.33
C GLY A 212 -10.00 4.05 1.15
N MET A 213 -10.10 3.35 0.02
CA MET A 213 -11.27 2.50 -0.22
C MET A 213 -10.91 1.24 -1.00
N THR A 214 -11.78 0.23 -0.88
CA THR A 214 -11.66 -1.01 -1.61
C THR A 214 -13.03 -1.63 -1.81
N GLY A 215 -13.25 -2.25 -2.95
CA GLY A 215 -14.50 -2.95 -3.26
C GLY A 215 -14.65 -3.18 -4.75
N GLU A 216 -15.18 -4.35 -5.12
CA GLU A 216 -15.59 -4.63 -6.46
C GLU A 216 -16.96 -4.01 -6.72
N ILE A 217 -17.10 -3.24 -7.82
CA ILE A 217 -18.37 -2.60 -8.18
C ILE A 217 -19.07 -3.38 -9.27
N THR A 218 -20.40 -3.51 -9.15
CA THR A 218 -21.24 -4.08 -10.19
C THR A 218 -21.85 -2.99 -11.08
N LEU A 219 -22.40 -3.38 -12.24
CA LEU A 219 -23.13 -2.46 -13.13
C LEU A 219 -24.32 -1.75 -12.46
N ARG A 220 -24.82 -2.29 -11.35
CA ARG A 220 -25.94 -1.72 -10.58
C ARG A 220 -25.50 -0.97 -9.33
N GLY A 221 -24.19 -0.78 -9.14
CA GLY A 221 -23.62 -0.05 -8.01
C GLY A 221 -23.57 -0.84 -6.70
N ARG A 222 -23.78 -2.16 -6.70
CA ARG A 222 -23.48 -2.97 -5.52
C ARG A 222 -21.97 -3.07 -5.37
N VAL A 223 -21.52 -2.99 -4.12
CA VAL A 223 -20.10 -3.18 -3.79
C VAL A 223 -19.94 -4.57 -3.16
N LEU A 224 -19.24 -5.43 -3.86
CA LEU A 224 -19.01 -6.82 -3.46
C LEU A 224 -17.82 -6.94 -2.50
N PRO A 225 -17.83 -7.98 -1.63
CA PRO A 225 -16.76 -8.20 -0.66
C PRO A 225 -15.41 -8.48 -1.33
N ILE A 226 -14.35 -8.18 -0.61
CA ILE A 226 -12.96 -8.33 -1.07
C ILE A 226 -12.18 -9.26 -0.13
N GLY A 227 -11.05 -9.76 -0.60
CA GLY A 227 -10.08 -10.46 0.22
C GLY A 227 -8.99 -9.57 0.77
N GLY A 228 -8.31 -10.04 1.84
CA GLY A 228 -7.14 -9.39 2.40
C GLY A 228 -7.44 -8.08 3.15
N LEU A 229 -8.59 -7.97 3.81
CA LEU A 229 -8.96 -6.76 4.56
C LEU A 229 -7.92 -6.42 5.63
N LYS A 230 -7.40 -7.42 6.36
CA LYS A 230 -6.34 -7.23 7.35
C LYS A 230 -5.12 -6.53 6.75
N GLU A 231 -4.58 -7.07 5.66
CA GLU A 231 -3.39 -6.53 5.00
C GLU A 231 -3.64 -5.15 4.40
N LYS A 232 -4.82 -4.94 3.83
CA LYS A 232 -5.25 -3.65 3.30
C LYS A 232 -5.35 -2.58 4.38
N SER A 233 -5.93 -2.92 5.54
CA SER A 233 -6.03 -1.99 6.68
C SER A 233 -4.66 -1.65 7.28
N LEU A 234 -3.77 -2.64 7.39
CA LEU A 234 -2.40 -2.41 7.83
C LEU A 234 -1.64 -1.48 6.87
N SER A 235 -1.84 -1.63 5.56
CA SER A 235 -1.21 -0.74 4.57
C SER A 235 -1.81 0.67 4.59
N ALA A 236 -3.11 0.79 4.78
CA ALA A 236 -3.80 2.07 4.93
C ALA A 236 -3.25 2.86 6.13
N HIS A 237 -3.19 2.23 7.29
CA HIS A 237 -2.61 2.83 8.50
C HIS A 237 -1.14 3.24 8.29
N ARG A 238 -0.32 2.36 7.69
CA ARG A 238 1.09 2.64 7.38
C ARG A 238 1.26 3.82 6.43
N ALA A 239 0.33 4.01 5.48
CA ALA A 239 0.32 5.12 4.54
C ALA A 239 -0.18 6.44 5.17
N GLY A 240 -0.67 6.41 6.41
CA GLY A 240 -1.20 7.58 7.11
C GLY A 240 -2.65 7.91 6.76
N LEU A 241 -3.42 6.93 6.25
CA LEU A 241 -4.85 7.07 6.08
C LEU A 241 -5.55 6.98 7.45
N GLU A 242 -6.62 7.73 7.60
CA GLU A 242 -7.41 7.80 8.85
C GLU A 242 -8.75 7.08 8.71
N THR A 243 -9.26 6.99 7.47
CA THR A 243 -10.55 6.37 7.16
C THR A 243 -10.41 5.35 6.05
N ILE A 244 -11.04 4.19 6.20
CA ILE A 244 -11.15 3.20 5.13
C ILE A 244 -12.63 2.89 4.84
N ILE A 245 -12.97 2.90 3.55
CA ILE A 245 -14.30 2.51 3.07
C ILE A 245 -14.20 1.08 2.54
N ILE A 246 -14.96 0.19 3.15
CA ILE A 246 -14.98 -1.25 2.85
C ILE A 246 -16.38 -1.72 2.45
N PRO A 247 -16.51 -2.82 1.72
CA PRO A 247 -17.80 -3.42 1.47
C PRO A 247 -18.48 -3.85 2.78
N LYS A 248 -19.79 -3.67 2.87
CA LYS A 248 -20.57 -4.05 4.06
C LYS A 248 -20.39 -5.53 4.44
N ASP A 249 -20.29 -6.39 3.47
CA ASP A 249 -20.13 -7.84 3.71
C ASP A 249 -18.76 -8.22 4.29
N ASN A 250 -17.77 -7.27 4.30
CA ASN A 250 -16.49 -7.43 4.99
C ASN A 250 -16.53 -6.94 6.45
N GLU A 251 -17.66 -6.51 6.98
CA GLU A 251 -17.79 -6.15 8.40
C GLU A 251 -17.37 -7.30 9.32
N ARG A 252 -17.66 -8.53 8.93
CA ARG A 252 -17.26 -9.76 9.63
C ARG A 252 -15.74 -9.99 9.71
N ASP A 253 -14.98 -9.37 8.79
CA ASP A 253 -13.52 -9.52 8.71
C ASP A 253 -12.77 -8.44 9.52
N ILE A 254 -13.48 -7.51 10.13
CA ILE A 254 -12.90 -6.41 10.93
C ILE A 254 -12.17 -6.95 12.16
N ASP A 255 -12.67 -8.04 12.75
CA ASP A 255 -12.07 -8.65 13.95
C ASP A 255 -10.68 -9.28 13.66
N ASP A 256 -10.36 -9.55 12.38
CA ASP A 256 -9.04 -10.00 11.98
C ASP A 256 -7.98 -8.89 11.97
N ILE A 257 -8.42 -7.62 12.01
CA ILE A 257 -7.53 -6.45 12.07
C ILE A 257 -7.02 -6.31 13.51
N PRO A 258 -5.70 -6.17 13.73
CA PRO A 258 -5.15 -5.94 15.06
C PRO A 258 -5.81 -4.74 15.75
N GLU A 259 -6.18 -4.89 17.02
CA GLU A 259 -6.93 -3.89 17.80
C GLU A 259 -6.26 -2.50 17.75
N ALA A 260 -4.94 -2.44 17.92
CA ALA A 260 -4.17 -1.19 17.86
C ALA A 260 -4.29 -0.43 16.52
N ILE A 261 -4.60 -1.14 15.43
CA ILE A 261 -4.83 -0.53 14.11
C ILE A 261 -6.30 -0.17 13.96
N ARG A 262 -7.19 -1.04 14.43
CA ARG A 262 -8.63 -0.82 14.37
C ARG A 262 -9.07 0.42 15.15
N GLU A 263 -8.43 0.71 16.28
CA GLU A 263 -8.69 1.92 17.06
C GLU A 263 -8.24 3.22 16.38
N GLN A 264 -7.34 3.14 15.42
CA GLN A 264 -6.78 4.29 14.70
C GLN A 264 -7.40 4.51 13.32
N LEU A 265 -8.23 3.60 12.83
CA LEU A 265 -8.93 3.68 11.55
C LEU A 265 -10.44 3.76 11.78
N THR A 266 -11.08 4.70 11.07
CA THR A 266 -12.54 4.81 11.00
C THR A 266 -13.06 4.04 9.79
#